data_2633f057d2253db9206f85dac6b86b5a
#
_entry.id   2633f057d2253db9206f85dac6b86b5a
#
_cell.length_a   1.000
_cell.length_b   1.000
_cell.length_c   1.000
_cell.angle_alpha   90.00
_cell.angle_beta   90.00
_cell.angle_gamma   90.00
#
_symmetry.space_group_name_H-M   'P 1'
#
loop_
_entity.id
_entity.type
_entity.pdbx_description
1 polymer ?
#
loop_
_entity_poly.entity_id
_entity_poly.type
_entity_poly.pdbx_seq_one_letter_code
_entity_poly.pdbx_strand_id
1 'polypeptide(L)'
;MTPFILTLFNTPAYIIWPASGLGITALVVMMVCLVFGNWTWRDYQRDMKETDWFLFGILIALAPLAVLFLGVQLPHWGAIPLPNMSLEPMGGTLMLLGAVPALVAGWILGPISASIIGLISGICLAYWDTHSPFTVVEYTLFAMLVSVAIRQRFRTAFFSILRRPFLASLLISGIQALVFITGAFFWASGSVVEKLDFAISNLGTTVVALGGSFALAGLLIEFAIVALPRADGIKG
;
A
#
# COMPACT_ATOMS: atom_id res chain seq x y z
N MET A 1 0.02 27.89 -4.45
CA MET A 1 -1.00 26.82 -4.24
C MET A 1 -1.24 26.18 -5.59
N THR A 2 -0.57 25.08 -5.89
CA THR A 2 -0.76 24.31 -7.10
C THR A 2 -2.02 23.45 -6.98
N PRO A 3 -2.84 23.32 -8.02
CA PRO A 3 -4.12 22.63 -7.93
C PRO A 3 -3.93 21.15 -7.65
N PHE A 4 -4.70 20.63 -6.69
CA PHE A 4 -4.63 19.31 -6.06
C PHE A 4 -4.85 18.08 -6.97
N ILE A 5 -5.26 18.26 -8.22
CA ILE A 5 -5.89 17.16 -9.00
C ILE A 5 -4.99 16.53 -10.07
N LEU A 6 -3.81 17.09 -10.38
CA LEU A 6 -2.98 16.66 -11.52
C LEU A 6 -1.48 16.58 -11.25
N THR A 7 -1.04 16.58 -10.00
CA THR A 7 0.37 16.69 -9.68
C THR A 7 1.20 15.46 -10.10
N LEU A 8 0.63 14.26 -10.11
CA LEU A 8 1.42 13.06 -10.42
C LEU A 8 1.76 12.92 -11.91
N PHE A 9 0.94 13.41 -12.82
CA PHE A 9 1.28 13.41 -14.25
C PHE A 9 2.33 14.44 -14.64
N ASN A 10 2.55 15.47 -13.82
CA ASN A 10 3.59 16.49 -14.05
C ASN A 10 4.93 16.14 -13.39
N THR A 11 5.00 15.10 -12.57
CA THR A 11 6.26 14.63 -12.00
C THR A 11 6.96 13.69 -12.98
N PRO A 12 8.28 13.81 -13.16
CA PRO A 12 9.02 12.90 -14.03
C PRO A 12 8.93 11.47 -13.49
N ALA A 13 8.53 10.53 -14.35
CA ALA A 13 8.41 9.12 -14.00
C ALA A 13 9.79 8.44 -14.01
N TYR A 14 10.32 8.10 -12.84
CA TYR A 14 11.59 7.36 -12.70
C TYR A 14 11.63 6.58 -11.39
N ILE A 15 12.56 5.63 -11.29
CA ILE A 15 12.85 4.89 -10.06
C ILE A 15 14.33 5.06 -9.71
N ILE A 16 14.58 5.33 -8.45
CA ILE A 16 15.94 5.40 -7.88
C ILE A 16 16.24 4.04 -7.24
N TRP A 17 17.11 3.28 -7.89
CA TRP A 17 17.53 2.00 -7.37
C TRP A 17 18.48 2.15 -6.17
N PRO A 18 18.49 1.19 -5.22
CA PRO A 18 19.46 1.17 -4.14
C PRO A 18 20.88 1.17 -4.69
N ALA A 19 21.73 2.07 -4.20
CA ALA A 19 23.12 2.18 -4.66
C ALA A 19 24.02 1.01 -4.17
N SER A 20 23.59 0.33 -3.10
CA SER A 20 24.35 -0.77 -2.49
C SER A 20 23.80 -2.14 -2.88
N GLY A 21 24.70 -3.13 -3.03
CA GLY A 21 24.28 -4.53 -3.24
C GLY A 21 23.42 -5.07 -2.11
N LEU A 22 23.63 -4.60 -0.86
CA LEU A 22 22.79 -4.93 0.29
C LEU A 22 21.36 -4.42 0.12
N GLY A 23 21.18 -3.23 -0.44
CA GLY A 23 19.84 -2.68 -0.73
C GLY A 23 19.09 -3.52 -1.76
N ILE A 24 19.78 -3.95 -2.82
CA ILE A 24 19.18 -4.83 -3.83
C ILE A 24 18.83 -6.19 -3.20
N THR A 25 19.73 -6.76 -2.40
CA THR A 25 19.47 -8.03 -1.70
C THR A 25 18.28 -7.92 -0.75
N ALA A 26 18.18 -6.82 0.01
CA ALA A 26 17.04 -6.57 0.89
C ALA A 26 15.72 -6.51 0.12
N LEU A 27 15.70 -5.80 -1.01
CA LEU A 27 14.52 -5.72 -1.89
C LEU A 27 14.09 -7.12 -2.38
N VAL A 28 15.05 -7.92 -2.87
CA VAL A 28 14.79 -9.29 -3.33
C VAL A 28 14.25 -10.15 -2.19
N VAL A 29 14.87 -10.10 -1.00
CA VAL A 29 14.38 -10.84 0.17
C VAL A 29 12.96 -10.44 0.53
N MET A 30 12.64 -9.15 0.56
CA MET A 30 11.28 -8.67 0.85
C MET A 30 10.27 -9.15 -0.19
N MET A 31 10.64 -9.15 -1.49
CA MET A 31 9.79 -9.70 -2.55
C MET A 31 9.57 -11.21 -2.38
N VAL A 32 10.62 -11.97 -2.03
CA VAL A 32 10.49 -13.41 -1.73
C VAL A 32 9.57 -13.64 -0.53
N CYS A 33 9.69 -12.83 0.52
CA CYS A 33 8.78 -12.89 1.68
C CYS A 33 7.32 -12.62 1.30
N LEU A 34 7.06 -11.68 0.37
CA LEU A 34 5.72 -11.44 -0.17
C LEU A 34 5.15 -12.66 -0.90
N VAL A 35 5.97 -13.27 -1.78
CA VAL A 35 5.57 -14.48 -2.50
C VAL A 35 5.26 -15.62 -1.53
N PHE A 36 6.14 -15.81 -0.53
CA PHE A 36 5.94 -16.81 0.52
C PHE A 36 4.69 -16.53 1.36
N GLY A 37 4.44 -15.27 1.71
CA GLY A 37 3.22 -14.86 2.41
C GLY A 37 1.96 -15.18 1.60
N ASN A 38 1.95 -14.84 0.31
CA ASN A 38 0.83 -15.20 -0.58
C ASN A 38 0.64 -16.72 -0.69
N TRP A 39 1.72 -17.48 -0.74
CA TRP A 39 1.66 -18.96 -0.72
C TRP A 39 1.04 -19.49 0.57
N THR A 40 1.47 -18.97 1.72
CA THR A 40 1.00 -19.39 3.05
C THR A 40 -0.48 -19.08 3.25
N TRP A 41 -0.96 -17.94 2.72
CA TRP A 41 -2.34 -17.50 2.88
C TRP A 41 -3.23 -17.78 1.67
N ARG A 42 -2.83 -18.67 0.77
CA ARG A 42 -3.61 -19.07 -0.41
C ARG A 42 -5.00 -19.64 -0.06
N ASP A 43 -5.13 -20.26 1.12
CA ASP A 43 -6.40 -20.85 1.57
C ASP A 43 -7.48 -19.80 1.89
N TYR A 44 -7.09 -18.53 2.02
CA TYR A 44 -8.02 -17.40 2.12
C TYR A 44 -8.45 -16.86 0.75
N GLN A 45 -7.82 -17.34 -0.33
CA GLN A 45 -8.21 -16.97 -1.69
C GLN A 45 -9.50 -17.68 -2.06
N ARG A 46 -10.43 -16.94 -2.68
CA ARG A 46 -11.67 -17.52 -3.22
C ARG A 46 -11.41 -18.13 -4.57
N ASP A 47 -12.08 -19.26 -4.85
CA ASP A 47 -12.13 -19.82 -6.19
C ASP A 47 -12.84 -18.84 -7.12
N MET A 48 -12.15 -18.43 -8.18
CA MET A 48 -12.62 -17.39 -9.09
C MET A 48 -13.62 -17.98 -10.11
N LYS A 49 -14.84 -17.44 -10.10
CA LYS A 49 -15.85 -17.66 -11.13
C LYS A 49 -15.63 -16.69 -12.30
N GLU A 50 -16.32 -16.89 -13.41
CA GLU A 50 -16.21 -15.99 -14.58
C GLU A 50 -16.49 -14.52 -14.23
N THR A 51 -17.50 -14.27 -13.40
CA THR A 51 -17.84 -12.92 -12.90
C THR A 51 -16.72 -12.30 -12.04
N ASP A 52 -16.01 -13.13 -11.28
CA ASP A 52 -14.91 -12.69 -10.42
C ASP A 52 -13.69 -12.29 -11.27
N TRP A 53 -13.43 -12.99 -12.38
CA TRP A 53 -12.38 -12.61 -13.34
C TRP A 53 -12.69 -11.28 -14.02
N PHE A 54 -13.96 -11.03 -14.38
CA PHE A 54 -14.37 -9.75 -14.94
C PHE A 54 -14.19 -8.61 -13.94
N LEU A 55 -14.62 -8.80 -12.69
CA LEU A 55 -14.40 -7.84 -11.61
C LEU A 55 -12.91 -7.58 -11.38
N PHE A 56 -12.09 -8.63 -11.36
CA PHE A 56 -10.66 -8.52 -11.20
C PHE A 56 -10.02 -7.68 -12.31
N GLY A 57 -10.43 -7.91 -13.58
CA GLY A 57 -9.97 -7.11 -14.72
C GLY A 57 -10.32 -5.62 -14.59
N ILE A 58 -11.55 -5.31 -14.15
CA ILE A 58 -11.96 -3.92 -13.88
C ILE A 58 -11.10 -3.30 -12.79
N LEU A 59 -10.87 -4.01 -11.68
CA LEU A 59 -10.06 -3.49 -10.56
C LEU A 59 -8.60 -3.27 -10.95
N ILE A 60 -8.03 -4.12 -11.80
CA ILE A 60 -6.69 -3.92 -12.39
C ILE A 60 -6.65 -2.63 -13.22
N ALA A 61 -7.65 -2.39 -14.06
CA ALA A 61 -7.71 -1.18 -14.88
C ALA A 61 -7.94 0.10 -14.06
N LEU A 62 -8.72 0.00 -12.97
CA LEU A 62 -8.98 1.11 -12.07
C LEU A 62 -7.80 1.44 -11.14
N ALA A 63 -6.93 0.49 -10.83
CA ALA A 63 -5.85 0.67 -9.87
C ALA A 63 -4.89 1.83 -10.24
N PRO A 64 -4.34 1.92 -11.46
CA PRO A 64 -3.52 3.07 -11.87
C PRO A 64 -4.29 4.38 -11.81
N LEU A 65 -5.54 4.39 -12.26
CA LEU A 65 -6.36 5.60 -12.25
C LEU A 65 -6.61 6.08 -10.82
N ALA A 66 -6.98 5.20 -9.92
CA ALA A 66 -7.24 5.53 -8.52
C ALA A 66 -6.00 6.10 -7.80
N VAL A 67 -4.81 5.60 -8.14
CA VAL A 67 -3.55 6.07 -7.58
C VAL A 67 -3.10 7.40 -8.19
N LEU A 68 -3.33 7.64 -9.48
CA LEU A 68 -2.76 8.79 -10.18
C LEU A 68 -3.66 10.04 -10.13
N PHE A 69 -4.98 9.90 -9.93
CA PHE A 69 -5.91 11.02 -10.15
C PHE A 69 -6.31 11.82 -8.91
N LEU A 70 -6.32 11.25 -7.71
CA LEU A 70 -6.85 11.91 -6.51
C LEU A 70 -5.89 11.80 -5.34
N GLY A 71 -4.85 12.62 -5.35
CA GLY A 71 -3.86 12.73 -4.29
C GLY A 71 -3.88 14.09 -3.58
N VAL A 72 -3.61 14.08 -2.30
CA VAL A 72 -3.37 15.25 -1.46
C VAL A 72 -1.93 15.21 -1.00
N GLN A 73 -1.13 16.18 -1.44
CA GLN A 73 0.25 16.28 -1.01
C GLN A 73 0.32 16.67 0.46
N LEU A 74 0.98 15.85 1.25
CA LEU A 74 1.16 16.11 2.68
C LEU A 74 2.25 17.17 2.92
N PRO A 75 2.13 17.97 3.97
CA PRO A 75 3.20 18.91 4.34
C PRO A 75 4.45 18.12 4.76
N HIS A 76 5.62 18.70 4.48
CA HIS A 76 6.93 18.12 4.82
C HIS A 76 7.23 18.29 6.32
N TRP A 77 6.65 17.46 7.16
CA TRP A 77 6.85 17.49 8.63
C TRP A 77 8.24 17.02 9.03
N GLY A 78 9.26 17.84 8.71
CA GLY A 78 10.65 17.50 9.00
C GLY A 78 11.25 16.41 8.10
N ALA A 79 10.57 16.06 7.02
CA ALA A 79 11.11 15.15 6.02
C ALA A 79 12.42 15.70 5.44
N ILE A 80 13.43 14.86 5.34
CA ILE A 80 14.72 15.22 4.76
C ILE A 80 14.88 14.56 3.38
N PRO A 81 15.62 15.19 2.46
CA PRO A 81 15.89 14.61 1.15
C PRO A 81 16.72 13.33 1.29
N LEU A 82 16.66 12.50 0.25
CA LEU A 82 17.47 11.29 0.19
C LEU A 82 18.96 11.65 0.25
N PRO A 83 19.75 11.06 1.15
CA PRO A 83 21.18 11.38 1.29
C PRO A 83 21.94 11.24 -0.04
N ASN A 84 22.82 12.19 -0.32
CA ASN A 84 23.63 12.29 -1.53
C ASN A 84 22.85 12.53 -2.84
N MET A 85 21.60 12.93 -2.76
CA MET A 85 20.82 13.39 -3.91
C MET A 85 20.27 14.80 -3.68
N SER A 86 20.36 15.65 -4.70
CA SER A 86 19.81 17.00 -4.70
C SER A 86 18.31 17.02 -5.03
N LEU A 87 17.58 16.05 -4.51
CA LEU A 87 16.14 15.98 -4.68
C LEU A 87 15.46 16.77 -3.56
N GLU A 88 14.40 17.48 -3.91
CA GLU A 88 13.54 18.09 -2.91
C GLU A 88 12.98 17.02 -1.96
N PRO A 89 12.76 17.33 -0.67
CA PRO A 89 12.16 16.37 0.27
C PRO A 89 10.84 15.89 -0.32
N MET A 90 10.74 14.60 -0.54
CA MET A 90 9.52 14.00 -1.09
C MET A 90 8.48 13.95 0.02
N GLY A 91 7.54 14.90 0.02
CA GLY A 91 6.33 14.77 0.81
C GLY A 91 5.49 13.63 0.24
N GLY A 92 5.14 12.65 1.07
CA GLY A 92 4.26 11.58 0.63
C GLY A 92 2.91 12.11 0.19
N THR A 93 2.33 11.54 -0.84
CA THR A 93 1.01 11.90 -1.32
C THR A 93 -0.05 10.95 -0.75
N LEU A 94 -1.03 11.50 -0.03
CA LEU A 94 -2.19 10.76 0.45
C LEU A 94 -3.15 10.54 -0.72
N MET A 95 -3.24 9.31 -1.22
CA MET A 95 -4.15 8.94 -2.31
C MET A 95 -5.53 8.61 -1.77
N LEU A 96 -6.54 9.46 -2.05
CA LEU A 96 -7.89 9.32 -1.49
C LEU A 96 -8.59 8.03 -1.92
N LEU A 97 -8.39 7.60 -3.16
CA LEU A 97 -9.00 6.40 -3.74
C LEU A 97 -7.97 5.30 -4.06
N GLY A 98 -6.68 5.57 -3.86
CA GLY A 98 -5.60 4.70 -4.33
C GLY A 98 -5.68 3.26 -3.83
N ALA A 99 -6.07 3.06 -2.57
CA ALA A 99 -6.17 1.74 -1.97
C ALA A 99 -7.54 1.04 -2.19
N VAL A 100 -8.55 1.74 -2.71
CA VAL A 100 -9.90 1.18 -2.90
C VAL A 100 -9.90 -0.07 -3.79
N PRO A 101 -9.27 -0.09 -4.98
CA PRO A 101 -9.27 -1.28 -5.82
C PRO A 101 -8.63 -2.50 -5.14
N ALA A 102 -7.50 -2.30 -4.45
CA ALA A 102 -6.79 -3.37 -3.74
C ALA A 102 -7.61 -3.91 -2.56
N LEU A 103 -8.26 -3.03 -1.78
CA LEU A 103 -9.10 -3.45 -0.65
C LEU A 103 -10.39 -4.13 -1.11
N VAL A 104 -11.04 -3.65 -2.16
CA VAL A 104 -12.23 -4.32 -2.76
C VAL A 104 -11.86 -5.71 -3.24
N ALA A 105 -10.75 -5.85 -3.96
CA ALA A 105 -10.24 -7.15 -4.36
C ALA A 105 -9.95 -8.06 -3.16
N GLY A 106 -9.30 -7.52 -2.13
CA GLY A 106 -8.99 -8.23 -0.90
C GLY A 106 -10.23 -8.74 -0.18
N TRP A 107 -11.27 -7.92 -0.13
CA TRP A 107 -12.52 -8.26 0.52
C TRP A 107 -13.32 -9.32 -0.27
N ILE A 108 -13.45 -9.16 -1.58
CA ILE A 108 -14.32 -10.01 -2.43
C ILE A 108 -13.56 -11.24 -2.93
N LEU A 109 -12.37 -11.06 -3.50
CA LEU A 109 -11.62 -12.10 -4.22
C LEU A 109 -10.59 -12.80 -3.31
N GLY A 110 -9.83 -12.05 -2.52
CA GLY A 110 -8.88 -12.61 -1.56
C GLY A 110 -7.48 -12.00 -1.62
N PRO A 111 -6.54 -12.50 -0.79
CA PRO A 111 -5.24 -11.87 -0.59
C PRO A 111 -4.35 -11.88 -1.82
N ILE A 112 -4.38 -12.91 -2.66
CA ILE A 112 -3.58 -12.96 -3.89
C ILE A 112 -4.03 -11.87 -4.86
N SER A 113 -5.35 -11.71 -5.04
CA SER A 113 -5.92 -10.68 -5.90
C SER A 113 -5.60 -9.27 -5.38
N ALA A 114 -5.70 -9.07 -4.05
CA ALA A 114 -5.29 -7.82 -3.41
C ALA A 114 -3.80 -7.51 -3.63
N SER A 115 -2.94 -8.53 -3.52
CA SER A 115 -1.50 -8.40 -3.74
C SER A 115 -1.17 -7.99 -5.17
N ILE A 116 -1.82 -8.59 -6.16
CA ILE A 116 -1.58 -8.25 -7.59
C ILE A 116 -2.01 -6.80 -7.86
N ILE A 117 -3.18 -6.39 -7.38
CA ILE A 117 -3.64 -5.01 -7.56
C ILE A 117 -2.78 -4.05 -6.75
N GLY A 118 -2.39 -4.42 -5.52
CA GLY A 118 -1.45 -3.68 -4.70
C GLY A 118 -0.08 -3.52 -5.36
N LEU A 119 0.41 -4.55 -6.06
CA LEU A 119 1.64 -4.49 -6.85
C LEU A 119 1.55 -3.44 -7.95
N ILE A 120 0.46 -3.43 -8.72
CA ILE A 120 0.23 -2.46 -9.81
C ILE A 120 0.16 -1.04 -9.24
N SER A 121 -0.63 -0.83 -8.18
CA SER A 121 -0.72 0.46 -7.50
C SER A 121 0.62 0.91 -6.93
N GLY A 122 1.36 0.00 -6.31
CA GLY A 122 2.69 0.25 -5.78
C GLY A 122 3.72 0.62 -6.85
N ILE A 123 3.66 -0.02 -8.02
CA ILE A 123 4.50 0.35 -9.18
C ILE A 123 4.18 1.78 -9.62
N CYS A 124 2.90 2.14 -9.73
CA CYS A 124 2.52 3.50 -10.09
C CYS A 124 3.06 4.52 -9.06
N LEU A 125 2.89 4.28 -7.76
CA LEU A 125 3.44 5.15 -6.72
C LEU A 125 4.97 5.23 -6.76
N ALA A 126 5.64 4.11 -6.98
CA ALA A 126 7.10 4.06 -7.08
C ALA A 126 7.63 4.89 -8.25
N TYR A 127 6.89 4.95 -9.38
CA TYR A 127 7.31 5.74 -10.54
C TYR A 127 7.02 7.24 -10.41
N TRP A 128 5.89 7.61 -9.83
CA TRP A 128 5.39 9.00 -9.90
C TRP A 128 5.39 9.76 -8.57
N ASP A 129 5.48 9.09 -7.43
CA ASP A 129 5.40 9.74 -6.12
C ASP A 129 6.67 9.53 -5.28
N THR A 130 6.97 8.29 -4.92
CA THR A 130 8.05 8.00 -3.97
C THR A 130 9.41 7.77 -4.62
N HIS A 131 9.45 7.44 -5.88
CA HIS A 131 10.63 7.03 -6.65
C HIS A 131 11.44 5.87 -6.03
N SER A 132 10.84 5.16 -5.04
CA SER A 132 11.46 4.05 -4.32
C SER A 132 10.88 2.70 -4.76
N PRO A 133 11.72 1.72 -5.14
CA PRO A 133 11.25 0.38 -5.45
C PRO A 133 10.68 -0.35 -4.23
N PHE A 134 11.03 0.07 -3.01
CA PHE A 134 10.49 -0.48 -1.78
C PHE A 134 9.00 -0.17 -1.59
N THR A 135 8.49 0.94 -2.14
CA THR A 135 7.07 1.28 -2.13
C THR A 135 6.20 0.20 -2.79
N VAL A 136 6.73 -0.48 -3.81
CA VAL A 136 6.04 -1.61 -4.45
C VAL A 136 5.79 -2.73 -3.43
N VAL A 137 6.82 -3.05 -2.64
CA VAL A 137 6.74 -4.08 -1.59
C VAL A 137 5.79 -3.66 -0.48
N GLU A 138 5.94 -2.43 -0.01
CA GLU A 138 5.14 -1.87 1.08
C GLU A 138 3.66 -1.88 0.75
N TYR A 139 3.30 -1.38 -0.42
CA TYR A 139 1.91 -1.29 -0.86
C TYR A 139 1.30 -2.68 -1.08
N THR A 140 2.05 -3.59 -1.71
CA THR A 140 1.63 -4.97 -1.93
C THR A 140 1.42 -5.72 -0.61
N LEU A 141 2.39 -5.61 0.32
CA LEU A 141 2.31 -6.21 1.64
C LEU A 141 1.11 -5.69 2.43
N PHE A 142 0.90 -4.38 2.38
CA PHE A 142 -0.21 -3.74 3.08
C PHE A 142 -1.56 -4.26 2.57
N ALA A 143 -1.76 -4.28 1.24
CA ALA A 143 -2.98 -4.81 0.61
C ALA A 143 -3.22 -6.28 0.98
N MET A 144 -2.17 -7.11 0.96
CA MET A 144 -2.22 -8.51 1.33
C MET A 144 -2.62 -8.69 2.80
N LEU A 145 -1.94 -8.00 3.72
CA LEU A 145 -2.18 -8.13 5.16
C LEU A 145 -3.58 -7.67 5.56
N VAL A 146 -4.07 -6.57 5.00
CA VAL A 146 -5.44 -6.10 5.25
C VAL A 146 -6.46 -7.11 4.72
N SER A 147 -6.23 -7.69 3.53
CA SER A 147 -7.09 -8.73 2.99
C SER A 147 -7.15 -9.96 3.90
N VAL A 148 -6.00 -10.44 4.37
CA VAL A 148 -5.92 -11.57 5.32
C VAL A 148 -6.63 -11.24 6.62
N ALA A 149 -6.42 -10.02 7.17
CA ALA A 149 -7.04 -9.58 8.40
C ALA A 149 -8.57 -9.53 8.32
N ILE A 150 -9.13 -9.05 7.21
CA ILE A 150 -10.58 -8.99 6.99
C ILE A 150 -11.18 -10.39 6.84
N ARG A 151 -10.49 -11.30 6.17
CA ARG A 151 -10.98 -12.66 5.83
C ARG A 151 -10.66 -13.73 6.88
N GLN A 152 -9.91 -13.39 7.91
CA GLN A 152 -9.53 -14.33 8.96
C GLN A 152 -10.78 -14.92 9.68
N ARG A 153 -10.68 -16.20 10.09
CA ARG A 153 -11.79 -16.98 10.65
C ARG A 153 -11.80 -17.08 12.18
N PHE A 154 -10.84 -16.47 12.84
CA PHE A 154 -10.75 -16.50 14.31
C PHE A 154 -11.90 -15.73 14.96
N ARG A 155 -12.41 -16.26 16.09
CA ARG A 155 -13.63 -15.74 16.76
C ARG A 155 -13.36 -14.93 18.04
N THR A 156 -12.09 -14.68 18.39
CA THR A 156 -11.77 -13.87 19.57
C THR A 156 -12.13 -12.40 19.36
N ALA A 157 -12.36 -11.67 20.47
CA ALA A 157 -12.74 -10.26 20.43
C ALA A 157 -11.76 -9.40 19.61
N PHE A 158 -10.47 -9.61 19.78
CA PHE A 158 -9.42 -8.90 19.02
C PHE A 158 -9.56 -9.14 17.49
N PHE A 159 -9.71 -10.38 17.08
CA PHE A 159 -9.86 -10.71 15.67
C PHE A 159 -11.20 -10.28 15.07
N SER A 160 -12.24 -10.08 15.90
CA SER A 160 -13.50 -9.50 15.41
C SER A 160 -13.36 -8.05 15.01
N ILE A 161 -12.48 -7.30 15.69
CA ILE A 161 -12.13 -5.90 15.35
C ILE A 161 -11.38 -5.86 14.01
N LEU A 162 -10.43 -6.78 13.79
CA LEU A 162 -9.66 -6.87 12.55
C LEU A 162 -10.49 -7.20 11.29
N ARG A 163 -11.72 -7.70 11.45
CA ARG A 163 -12.63 -7.89 10.31
C ARG A 163 -13.19 -6.59 9.74
N ARG A 164 -13.07 -5.50 10.46
CA ARG A 164 -13.48 -4.17 9.97
C ARG A 164 -12.35 -3.58 9.12
N PRO A 165 -12.58 -3.30 7.83
CA PRO A 165 -11.54 -2.82 6.91
C PRO A 165 -10.81 -1.58 7.40
N PHE A 166 -11.52 -0.63 7.99
CA PHE A 166 -10.94 0.58 8.56
C PHE A 166 -9.98 0.27 9.72
N LEU A 167 -10.43 -0.52 10.70
CA LEU A 167 -9.63 -0.85 11.88
C LEU A 167 -8.44 -1.76 11.53
N ALA A 168 -8.64 -2.71 10.59
CA ALA A 168 -7.55 -3.52 10.05
C ALA A 168 -6.47 -2.63 9.42
N SER A 169 -6.86 -1.68 8.59
CA SER A 169 -5.93 -0.75 7.95
C SER A 169 -5.13 0.07 8.96
N LEU A 170 -5.77 0.60 10.00
CA LEU A 170 -5.08 1.33 11.06
C LEU A 170 -4.06 0.48 11.82
N LEU A 171 -4.42 -0.75 12.19
CA LEU A 171 -3.50 -1.64 12.91
C LEU A 171 -2.32 -2.09 12.04
N ILE A 172 -2.58 -2.37 10.76
CA ILE A 172 -1.54 -2.79 9.83
C ILE A 172 -0.61 -1.63 9.46
N SER A 173 -1.04 -0.36 9.58
CA SER A 173 -0.15 0.80 9.44
C SER A 173 1.05 0.76 10.38
N GLY A 174 0.91 0.18 11.58
CA GLY A 174 2.03 -0.03 12.49
C GLY A 174 3.06 -1.04 11.95
N ILE A 175 2.62 -2.10 11.27
CA ILE A 175 3.51 -3.07 10.62
C ILE A 175 4.19 -2.41 9.40
N GLN A 176 3.42 -1.67 8.61
CA GLN A 176 3.95 -0.94 7.46
C GLN A 176 5.04 0.06 7.85
N ALA A 177 4.91 0.72 9.02
CA ALA A 177 5.93 1.60 9.55
C ALA A 177 7.29 0.90 9.72
N LEU A 178 7.30 -0.33 10.23
CA LEU A 178 8.53 -1.13 10.38
C LEU A 178 9.10 -1.54 9.02
N VAL A 179 8.24 -1.91 8.08
CA VAL A 179 8.65 -2.27 6.71
C VAL A 179 9.25 -1.06 6.00
N PHE A 180 8.64 0.12 6.15
CA PHE A 180 9.18 1.38 5.62
C PHE A 180 10.56 1.72 6.20
N ILE A 181 10.73 1.67 7.53
CA ILE A 181 12.04 1.93 8.15
C ILE A 181 13.11 1.00 7.57
N THR A 182 12.79 -0.28 7.42
CA THR A 182 13.71 -1.27 6.85
C THR A 182 14.01 -0.95 5.38
N GLY A 183 12.99 -0.69 4.58
CA GLY A 183 13.13 -0.33 3.16
C GLY A 183 13.94 0.96 2.97
N ALA A 184 13.59 2.02 3.70
CA ALA A 184 14.26 3.31 3.65
C ALA A 184 15.75 3.21 4.06
N PHE A 185 16.06 2.44 5.11
CA PHE A 185 17.43 2.20 5.55
C PHE A 185 18.29 1.52 4.48
N PHE A 186 17.74 0.53 3.76
CA PHE A 186 18.45 -0.17 2.71
C PHE A 186 18.45 0.59 1.37
N TRP A 187 17.50 1.48 1.18
CA TRP A 187 17.42 2.32 -0.01
C TRP A 187 18.39 3.50 0.03
N ALA A 188 18.47 4.19 1.18
CA ALA A 188 19.31 5.35 1.37
C ALA A 188 20.81 5.01 1.26
N SER A 189 21.59 5.91 0.65
CA SER A 189 23.04 5.87 0.59
C SER A 189 23.65 6.68 1.75
N GLY A 190 24.89 6.41 2.12
CA GLY A 190 25.60 7.16 3.17
C GLY A 190 25.91 6.33 4.43
N SER A 191 26.24 7.01 5.51
CA SER A 191 26.53 6.40 6.81
C SER A 191 25.27 5.80 7.45
N VAL A 192 25.44 4.91 8.41
CA VAL A 192 24.32 4.29 9.16
C VAL A 192 23.45 5.36 9.84
N VAL A 193 24.07 6.42 10.35
CA VAL A 193 23.35 7.52 11.02
C VAL A 193 22.49 8.29 10.02
N GLU A 194 23.01 8.65 8.85
CA GLU A 194 22.27 9.35 7.82
C GLU A 194 21.09 8.54 7.29
N LYS A 195 21.27 7.23 7.11
CA LYS A 195 20.21 6.31 6.68
C LYS A 195 19.07 6.21 7.71
N LEU A 196 19.46 6.14 9.00
CA LEU A 196 18.48 6.03 10.08
C LEU A 196 17.73 7.36 10.25
N ASP A 197 18.45 8.50 10.17
CA ASP A 197 17.85 9.83 10.23
C ASP A 197 16.84 10.04 9.09
N PHE A 198 17.23 9.69 7.86
CA PHE A 198 16.33 9.68 6.71
C PHE A 198 15.07 8.84 6.95
N ALA A 199 15.24 7.59 7.42
CA ALA A 199 14.12 6.68 7.65
C ALA A 199 13.16 7.21 8.73
N ILE A 200 13.68 7.73 9.85
CA ILE A 200 12.87 8.24 10.95
C ILE A 200 12.17 9.55 10.57
N SER A 201 12.89 10.47 9.93
CA SER A 201 12.34 11.77 9.55
C SER A 201 11.20 11.67 8.54
N ASN A 202 11.25 10.67 7.63
CA ASN A 202 10.22 10.44 6.63
C ASN A 202 9.09 9.49 7.09
N LEU A 203 9.26 8.83 8.24
CA LEU A 203 8.31 7.83 8.74
C LEU A 203 6.90 8.38 8.89
N GLY A 204 6.76 9.54 9.52
CA GLY A 204 5.46 10.16 9.80
C GLY A 204 4.67 10.45 8.52
N THR A 205 5.29 11.08 7.56
CA THR A 205 4.68 11.41 6.26
C THR A 205 4.29 10.16 5.48
N THR A 206 5.14 9.14 5.44
CA THR A 206 4.87 7.89 4.73
C THR A 206 3.76 7.07 5.37
N VAL A 207 3.74 6.97 6.70
CA VAL A 207 2.67 6.25 7.42
C VAL A 207 1.33 6.96 7.23
N VAL A 208 1.29 8.28 7.26
CA VAL A 208 0.05 9.04 7.02
C VAL A 208 -0.36 8.93 5.54
N ALA A 209 0.57 8.99 4.61
CA ALA A 209 0.26 8.87 3.18
C ALA A 209 -0.31 7.47 2.86
N LEU A 210 0.43 6.42 3.16
CA LEU A 210 0.05 5.06 2.80
C LEU A 210 -1.04 4.51 3.75
N GLY A 211 -0.81 4.57 5.05
CA GLY A 211 -1.77 4.11 6.05
C GLY A 211 -3.10 4.88 6.00
N GLY A 212 -3.03 6.20 5.78
CA GLY A 212 -4.21 7.05 5.58
C GLY A 212 -4.98 6.68 4.32
N SER A 213 -4.30 6.39 3.20
CA SER A 213 -4.95 5.95 1.96
C SER A 213 -5.73 4.64 2.16
N PHE A 214 -5.13 3.66 2.85
CA PHE A 214 -5.80 2.40 3.18
C PHE A 214 -6.92 2.57 4.22
N ALA A 215 -6.73 3.43 5.22
CA ALA A 215 -7.77 3.72 6.21
C ALA A 215 -8.99 4.39 5.57
N LEU A 216 -8.78 5.37 4.67
CA LEU A 216 -9.87 6.00 3.91
C LEU A 216 -10.60 4.99 3.03
N ALA A 217 -9.87 4.14 2.30
CA ALA A 217 -10.47 3.08 1.51
C ALA A 217 -11.25 2.08 2.38
N GLY A 218 -10.72 1.72 3.54
CA GLY A 218 -11.41 0.88 4.52
C GLY A 218 -12.71 1.49 5.01
N LEU A 219 -12.72 2.78 5.31
CA LEU A 219 -13.90 3.53 5.73
C LEU A 219 -14.95 3.59 4.61
N LEU A 220 -14.53 3.82 3.37
CA LEU A 220 -15.44 3.82 2.21
C LEU A 220 -16.09 2.46 2.01
N ILE A 221 -15.34 1.36 2.19
CA ILE A 221 -15.88 0.00 2.09
C ILE A 221 -16.85 -0.28 3.24
N GLU A 222 -16.54 0.10 4.49
CA GLU A 222 -17.48 -0.05 5.61
C GLU A 222 -18.76 0.71 5.37
N PHE A 223 -18.66 1.94 4.87
CA PHE A 223 -19.84 2.75 4.51
C PHE A 223 -20.66 2.07 3.40
N ALA A 224 -20.00 1.55 2.35
CA ALA A 224 -20.67 0.83 1.28
C ALA A 224 -21.41 -0.43 1.78
N ILE A 225 -20.81 -1.18 2.70
CA ILE A 225 -21.44 -2.37 3.33
C ILE A 225 -22.69 -1.99 4.10
N VAL A 226 -22.68 -0.84 4.80
CA VAL A 226 -23.83 -0.36 5.59
C VAL A 226 -24.90 0.24 4.68
N ALA A 227 -24.53 0.97 3.64
CA ALA A 227 -25.45 1.68 2.75
C ALA A 227 -26.13 0.76 1.73
N LEU A 228 -25.43 -0.28 1.26
CA LEU A 228 -26.03 -1.25 0.35
C LEU A 228 -26.87 -2.25 1.15
N PRO A 229 -28.22 -2.33 0.92
CA PRO A 229 -29.03 -3.36 1.55
C PRO A 229 -28.43 -4.72 1.16
N ARG A 230 -28.19 -5.55 2.17
CA ARG A 230 -27.59 -6.87 2.07
C ARG A 230 -28.15 -7.61 0.84
N ALA A 231 -27.33 -7.73 -0.19
CA ALA A 231 -27.51 -8.79 -1.16
C ALA A 231 -27.30 -10.09 -0.37
N ASP A 232 -28.37 -10.72 0.08
CA ASP A 232 -28.41 -11.91 0.95
C ASP A 232 -27.83 -13.18 0.25
N GLY A 233 -26.77 -13.05 -0.50
CA GLY A 233 -26.11 -14.11 -1.27
C GLY A 233 -24.67 -14.43 -0.88
N ILE A 234 -24.05 -13.74 0.08
CA ILE A 234 -22.63 -13.97 0.45
C ILE A 234 -22.54 -14.60 1.85
N LYS A 235 -23.44 -15.53 2.15
CA LYS A 235 -23.27 -16.47 3.24
C LYS A 235 -22.96 -17.83 2.64
N GLY A 236 -21.68 -18.15 2.58
CA GLY A 236 -21.17 -19.46 2.23
C GLY A 236 -19.86 -19.69 2.96
#